data_9cc25ec509da21e77841b69dfddd8629
#
_entry.id   9cc25ec509da21e77841b69dfddd8629
#
_cell.length_a   1.000
_cell.length_b   1.000
_cell.length_c   1.000
_cell.angle_alpha   90.00
_cell.angle_beta   90.00
_cell.angle_gamma   90.00
#
_symmetry.space_group_name_H-M   'P 1'
#
loop_
_entity.id
_entity.type
_entity.pdbx_description
1 polymer ?
#
loop_
_entity_poly.entity_id
_entity_poly.type
_entity_poly.pdbx_seq_one_letter_code
_entity_poly.pdbx_strand_id
1 'polypeptide(L)'
;MKNIIYTTILFVSLSLNSQDWINDSNCDSQSYEILNEAITHLANLEQLTALGMAKAAHMADSGCECAKLVIAATSTTNPDLGTRKAKLDAVNVQLLSPEEKAWYDLLVETTKGEENTWSDVYANAVEKFSDSPLINWVGISGGNWDGYMAFSKNFPDNASAALNMVAYGYAYGQ
;
A
#
# COMPACT_ATOMS: atom_id res chain seq x y z
N MET A 1 -36.63 -45.42 -17.00
CA MET A 1 -36.48 -43.98 -17.21
C MET A 1 -35.58 -43.45 -16.07
N LYS A 2 -34.32 -43.15 -16.35
CA LYS A 2 -33.35 -42.65 -15.34
C LYS A 2 -33.42 -41.11 -15.36
N ASN A 3 -33.89 -40.55 -14.24
CA ASN A 3 -33.89 -39.10 -14.07
C ASN A 3 -32.43 -38.65 -13.74
N ILE A 4 -31.84 -37.97 -14.70
CA ILE A 4 -30.53 -37.29 -14.49
C ILE A 4 -30.87 -35.94 -13.87
N ILE A 5 -30.57 -35.79 -12.57
CA ILE A 5 -30.63 -34.53 -11.87
C ILE A 5 -29.33 -33.78 -12.20
N TYR A 6 -29.45 -32.75 -13.05
CA TYR A 6 -28.36 -31.79 -13.27
C TYR A 6 -28.28 -30.85 -12.06
N THR A 7 -27.35 -31.11 -11.17
CA THR A 7 -27.00 -30.15 -10.15
C THR A 7 -26.16 -29.03 -10.78
N THR A 8 -26.82 -27.95 -11.12
CA THR A 8 -26.15 -26.73 -11.56
C THR A 8 -25.44 -26.12 -10.34
N ILE A 9 -24.14 -26.36 -10.22
CA ILE A 9 -23.29 -25.68 -9.23
C ILE A 9 -23.16 -24.23 -9.72
N LEU A 10 -23.94 -23.35 -9.09
CA LEU A 10 -23.80 -21.92 -9.26
C LEU A 10 -22.50 -21.51 -8.55
N PHE A 11 -21.41 -21.38 -9.30
CA PHE A 11 -20.23 -20.65 -8.82
C PHE A 11 -20.65 -19.18 -8.68
N VAL A 12 -21.12 -18.83 -7.50
CA VAL A 12 -21.11 -17.44 -7.07
C VAL A 12 -19.63 -17.09 -6.88
N SER A 13 -19.05 -16.47 -7.88
CA SER A 13 -17.80 -15.74 -7.73
C SER A 13 -18.12 -14.62 -6.71
N LEU A 14 -17.85 -14.89 -5.44
CA LEU A 14 -17.67 -13.85 -4.45
C LEU A 14 -16.45 -13.08 -4.93
N SER A 15 -16.67 -12.02 -5.69
CA SER A 15 -15.73 -10.95 -5.78
C SER A 15 -15.57 -10.48 -4.33
N LEU A 16 -14.55 -10.96 -3.65
CA LEU A 16 -14.03 -10.34 -2.46
C LEU A 16 -13.60 -8.96 -2.97
N ASN A 17 -14.48 -7.97 -2.81
CA ASN A 17 -14.08 -6.58 -2.96
C ASN A 17 -13.10 -6.32 -1.83
N SER A 18 -11.82 -6.63 -2.07
CA SER A 18 -10.76 -6.12 -1.22
C SER A 18 -10.89 -4.61 -1.24
N GLN A 19 -10.94 -3.99 -0.08
CA GLN A 19 -10.85 -2.54 -0.01
C GLN A 19 -9.51 -2.13 -0.60
N ASP A 20 -9.54 -1.20 -1.55
CA ASP A 20 -8.33 -0.69 -2.16
C ASP A 20 -7.45 0.01 -1.10
N TRP A 21 -6.15 -0.09 -1.26
CA TRP A 21 -5.20 0.60 -0.37
C TRP A 21 -5.29 2.11 -0.49
N ILE A 22 -5.57 2.60 -1.71
CA ILE A 22 -5.76 4.00 -2.04
C ILE A 22 -7.19 4.15 -2.54
N ASN A 23 -7.96 5.07 -1.94
CA ASN A 23 -9.36 5.30 -2.31
C ASN A 23 -9.49 6.21 -3.54
N ASP A 24 -8.49 7.04 -3.83
CA ASP A 24 -8.51 7.99 -4.94
C ASP A 24 -7.14 8.05 -5.62
N SER A 25 -7.11 7.84 -6.93
CA SER A 25 -5.91 7.87 -7.75
C SER A 25 -6.17 8.48 -9.12
N ASN A 26 -5.15 9.13 -9.67
CA ASN A 26 -5.18 9.67 -11.04
C ASN A 26 -4.67 8.66 -12.09
N CYS A 27 -4.41 7.41 -11.71
CA CYS A 27 -4.06 6.33 -12.64
C CYS A 27 -5.29 5.87 -13.44
N ASP A 28 -5.08 5.34 -14.65
CA ASP A 28 -6.15 4.61 -15.34
C ASP A 28 -6.57 3.35 -14.56
N SER A 29 -7.74 2.80 -14.88
CA SER A 29 -8.32 1.68 -14.11
C SER A 29 -7.41 0.46 -14.07
N GLN A 30 -6.72 0.12 -15.15
CA GLN A 30 -5.83 -1.04 -15.21
C GLN A 30 -4.58 -0.81 -14.35
N SER A 31 -3.97 0.35 -14.48
CA SER A 31 -2.80 0.73 -13.68
C SER A 31 -3.13 0.87 -12.21
N TYR A 32 -4.33 1.35 -11.89
CA TYR A 32 -4.84 1.44 -10.52
C TYR A 32 -4.98 0.06 -9.87
N GLU A 33 -5.55 -0.93 -10.56
CA GLU A 33 -5.66 -2.31 -10.06
C GLU A 33 -4.26 -2.90 -9.80
N ILE A 34 -3.33 -2.79 -10.76
CA ILE A 34 -1.95 -3.27 -10.60
C ILE A 34 -1.26 -2.56 -9.44
N LEU A 35 -1.51 -1.27 -9.25
CA LEU A 35 -0.93 -0.48 -8.17
C LEU A 35 -1.41 -0.94 -6.79
N ASN A 36 -2.71 -1.17 -6.61
CA ASN A 36 -3.26 -1.67 -5.34
C ASN A 36 -2.70 -3.07 -4.99
N GLU A 37 -2.54 -3.93 -5.99
CA GLU A 37 -1.88 -5.22 -5.81
C GLU A 37 -0.39 -5.05 -5.45
N ALA A 38 0.32 -4.10 -6.08
CA ALA A 38 1.70 -3.77 -5.73
C ALA A 38 1.83 -3.30 -4.27
N ILE A 39 0.89 -2.49 -3.78
CA ILE A 39 0.87 -2.05 -2.37
C ILE A 39 0.58 -3.22 -1.43
N THR A 40 -0.30 -4.15 -1.81
CA THR A 40 -0.52 -5.40 -1.05
C THR A 40 0.80 -6.17 -0.88
N HIS A 41 1.57 -6.35 -1.93
CA HIS A 41 2.88 -7.00 -1.86
C HIS A 41 3.89 -6.20 -1.03
N LEU A 42 3.87 -4.87 -1.14
CA LEU A 42 4.72 -4.00 -0.31
C LEU A 42 4.40 -4.17 1.18
N ALA A 43 3.12 -4.18 1.56
CA ALA A 43 2.66 -4.37 2.93
C ALA A 43 3.00 -5.78 3.47
N ASN A 44 3.07 -6.79 2.61
CA ASN A 44 3.49 -8.15 2.94
C ASN A 44 5.03 -8.34 2.90
N LEU A 45 5.83 -7.27 2.81
CA LEU A 45 7.30 -7.29 2.70
C LEU A 45 7.84 -7.97 1.43
N GLU A 46 7.03 -8.16 0.42
CA GLU A 46 7.39 -8.77 -0.87
C GLU A 46 7.90 -7.70 -1.85
N GLN A 47 8.95 -7.01 -1.46
CA GLN A 47 9.41 -5.77 -2.11
C GLN A 47 9.79 -5.93 -3.59
N LEU A 48 10.34 -7.08 -4.01
CA LEU A 48 10.71 -7.30 -5.41
C LEU A 48 9.46 -7.45 -6.30
N THR A 49 8.42 -8.12 -5.79
CA THR A 49 7.14 -8.26 -6.48
C THR A 49 6.46 -6.89 -6.58
N ALA A 50 6.37 -6.16 -5.46
CA ALA A 50 5.82 -4.80 -5.43
C ALA A 50 6.53 -3.86 -6.43
N LEU A 51 7.87 -3.90 -6.48
CA LEU A 51 8.66 -3.11 -7.43
C LEU A 51 8.35 -3.48 -8.89
N GLY A 52 8.24 -4.78 -9.18
CA GLY A 52 7.92 -5.26 -10.53
C GLY A 52 6.56 -4.79 -10.99
N MET A 53 5.55 -4.92 -10.12
CA MET A 53 4.17 -4.51 -10.40
C MET A 53 4.03 -3.00 -10.52
N ALA A 54 4.66 -2.21 -9.64
CA ALA A 54 4.64 -0.76 -9.75
C ALA A 54 5.28 -0.27 -11.06
N LYS A 55 6.35 -0.91 -11.53
CA LYS A 55 6.92 -0.62 -12.85
C LYS A 55 5.95 -0.98 -13.98
N ALA A 56 5.24 -2.11 -13.87
CA ALA A 56 4.23 -2.51 -14.85
C ALA A 56 3.07 -1.50 -14.91
N ALA A 57 2.58 -1.05 -13.74
CA ALA A 57 1.55 0.00 -13.67
C ALA A 57 2.01 1.30 -14.37
N HIS A 58 3.24 1.77 -14.08
CA HIS A 58 3.79 2.96 -14.72
C HIS A 58 4.06 2.79 -16.22
N MET A 59 4.33 1.57 -16.68
CA MET A 59 4.49 1.28 -18.13
C MET A 59 3.14 1.24 -18.85
N ALA A 60 2.08 0.78 -18.18
CA ALA A 60 0.73 0.75 -18.73
C ALA A 60 0.14 2.17 -18.81
N ASP A 61 0.36 2.97 -17.76
CA ASP A 61 -0.03 4.38 -17.71
C ASP A 61 1.13 5.23 -17.20
N SER A 62 1.78 5.94 -18.11
CA SER A 62 2.90 6.84 -17.77
C SER A 62 2.47 8.07 -16.94
N GLY A 63 1.17 8.36 -16.86
CA GLY A 63 0.56 9.37 -16.00
C GLY A 63 0.33 8.90 -14.56
N CYS A 64 0.41 7.59 -14.31
CA CYS A 64 0.26 7.00 -12.98
C CYS A 64 1.49 7.31 -12.10
N GLU A 65 1.53 8.53 -11.55
CA GLU A 65 2.65 9.00 -10.72
C GLU A 65 2.73 8.27 -9.37
N CYS A 66 1.62 7.78 -8.85
CA CYS A 66 1.60 6.98 -7.63
C CYS A 66 2.43 5.69 -7.75
N ALA A 67 2.54 5.12 -8.93
CA ALA A 67 3.44 3.97 -9.15
C ALA A 67 4.91 4.30 -8.81
N LYS A 68 5.35 5.56 -9.03
CA LYS A 68 6.68 6.01 -8.61
C LYS A 68 6.83 6.09 -7.10
N LEU A 69 5.74 6.33 -6.35
CA LEU A 69 5.76 6.29 -4.89
C LEU A 69 6.02 4.86 -4.38
N VAL A 70 5.34 3.86 -4.95
CA VAL A 70 5.62 2.45 -4.64
C VAL A 70 7.08 2.10 -4.97
N ILE A 71 7.60 2.53 -6.12
CA ILE A 71 9.00 2.32 -6.51
C ILE A 71 9.96 3.01 -5.51
N ALA A 72 9.62 4.18 -4.99
CA ALA A 72 10.42 4.85 -3.97
C ALA A 72 10.32 4.13 -2.61
N ALA A 73 9.13 3.68 -2.23
CA ALA A 73 8.89 2.95 -0.98
C ALA A 73 9.64 1.61 -0.93
N THR A 74 9.73 0.88 -2.06
CA THR A 74 10.49 -0.39 -2.15
C THR A 74 12.01 -0.21 -1.99
N SER A 75 12.53 1.01 -1.92
CA SER A 75 13.96 1.29 -1.72
C SER A 75 14.42 1.15 -0.27
N THR A 76 13.59 0.61 0.62
CA THR A 76 13.83 0.54 2.07
C THR A 76 14.84 -0.52 2.49
N THR A 77 15.14 -1.52 1.66
CA THR A 77 16.07 -2.61 2.04
C THR A 77 17.53 -2.18 2.09
N ASN A 78 17.87 -1.04 1.52
CA ASN A 78 19.17 -0.42 1.67
C ASN A 78 18.95 1.01 2.16
N PRO A 79 19.48 1.44 3.31
CA PRO A 79 19.27 2.76 3.89
C PRO A 79 19.89 3.90 3.07
N ASP A 80 20.05 3.73 1.76
CA ASP A 80 20.45 4.80 0.87
C ASP A 80 19.30 5.81 0.72
N LEU A 81 19.21 6.70 1.71
CA LEU A 81 18.24 7.80 1.73
C LEU A 81 18.36 8.68 0.48
N GLY A 82 19.56 8.78 -0.10
CA GLY A 82 19.81 9.48 -1.35
C GLY A 82 19.09 8.84 -2.53
N THR A 83 19.09 7.51 -2.62
CA THR A 83 18.37 6.79 -3.69
C THR A 83 16.85 6.98 -3.57
N ARG A 84 16.29 6.90 -2.36
CA ARG A 84 14.86 7.17 -2.15
C ARG A 84 14.50 8.60 -2.50
N LYS A 85 15.29 9.55 -2.02
CA LYS A 85 15.11 10.97 -2.34
C LYS A 85 15.12 11.21 -3.84
N ALA A 86 16.10 10.69 -4.58
CA ALA A 86 16.18 10.86 -6.03
C ALA A 86 14.95 10.29 -6.76
N LYS A 87 14.37 9.17 -6.27
CA LYS A 87 13.13 8.62 -6.83
C LYS A 87 11.92 9.48 -6.53
N LEU A 88 11.83 10.06 -5.33
CA LEU A 88 10.76 11.00 -4.96
C LEU A 88 10.87 12.32 -5.73
N ASP A 89 12.09 12.82 -5.95
CA ASP A 89 12.33 14.03 -6.76
C ASP A 89 11.88 13.86 -8.24
N ALA A 90 11.77 12.61 -8.72
CA ALA A 90 11.27 12.30 -10.06
C ALA A 90 9.73 12.20 -10.17
N VAL A 91 9.00 12.35 -9.05
CA VAL A 91 7.53 12.31 -9.02
C VAL A 91 6.97 13.67 -9.45
N ASN A 92 6.04 13.66 -10.40
CA ASN A 92 5.27 14.87 -10.71
C ASN A 92 4.12 15.03 -9.70
N VAL A 93 4.39 15.74 -8.60
CA VAL A 93 3.44 15.96 -7.50
C VAL A 93 2.12 16.60 -7.92
N GLN A 94 2.11 17.32 -9.06
CA GLN A 94 0.89 17.96 -9.57
C GLN A 94 -0.12 16.94 -10.14
N LEU A 95 0.33 15.74 -10.45
CA LEU A 95 -0.50 14.65 -10.96
C LEU A 95 -0.94 13.67 -9.87
N LEU A 96 -0.51 13.86 -8.63
CA LEU A 96 -0.96 13.03 -7.50
C LEU A 96 -2.35 13.46 -7.04
N SER A 97 -3.18 12.49 -6.67
CA SER A 97 -4.41 12.78 -5.92
C SER A 97 -4.07 13.34 -4.53
N PRO A 98 -5.03 13.94 -3.82
CA PRO A 98 -4.78 14.45 -2.47
C PRO A 98 -4.29 13.38 -1.48
N GLU A 99 -4.79 12.14 -1.60
CA GLU A 99 -4.38 11.00 -0.76
C GLU A 99 -2.96 10.54 -1.12
N GLU A 100 -2.68 10.36 -2.40
CA GLU A 100 -1.34 10.02 -2.91
C GLU A 100 -0.30 11.07 -2.50
N LYS A 101 -0.68 12.35 -2.54
CA LYS A 101 0.18 13.43 -2.08
C LYS A 101 0.47 13.34 -0.59
N ALA A 102 -0.49 12.99 0.25
CA ALA A 102 -0.25 12.77 1.67
C ALA A 102 0.77 11.65 1.89
N TRP A 103 0.67 10.56 1.13
CA TRP A 103 1.68 9.50 1.17
C TRP A 103 3.06 9.96 0.68
N TYR A 104 3.11 10.73 -0.42
CA TYR A 104 4.35 11.34 -0.90
C TYR A 104 5.01 12.17 0.20
N ASP A 105 4.26 13.05 0.87
CA ASP A 105 4.77 13.92 1.93
C ASP A 105 5.36 13.08 3.09
N LEU A 106 4.70 11.97 3.49
CA LEU A 106 5.21 11.02 4.47
C LEU A 106 6.51 10.34 4.01
N LEU A 107 6.59 9.91 2.76
CA LEU A 107 7.82 9.30 2.22
C LEU A 107 8.98 10.31 2.18
N VAL A 108 8.70 11.57 1.86
CA VAL A 108 9.71 12.66 1.90
C VAL A 108 10.25 12.84 3.30
N GLU A 109 9.40 12.82 4.35
CA GLU A 109 9.85 12.92 5.74
C GLU A 109 10.88 11.82 6.10
N THR A 110 10.70 10.60 5.57
CA THR A 110 11.67 9.51 5.82
C THR A 110 13.06 9.77 5.24
N THR A 111 13.23 10.78 4.39
CA THR A 111 14.52 11.15 3.79
C THR A 111 15.23 12.30 4.49
N LYS A 112 14.61 12.95 5.48
CA LYS A 112 15.13 14.14 6.17
C LYS A 112 16.04 13.85 7.36
N GLY A 113 16.19 12.59 7.76
CA GLY A 113 16.99 12.20 8.92
C GLY A 113 16.44 12.81 10.21
N GLU A 114 17.31 13.51 10.98
CA GLU A 114 16.94 14.12 12.28
C GLU A 114 16.02 15.35 12.15
N GLU A 115 15.96 15.97 10.98
CA GLU A 115 15.10 17.14 10.70
C GLU A 115 13.67 16.76 10.31
N ASN A 116 13.32 15.46 10.40
CA ASN A 116 11.99 15.03 9.99
C ASN A 116 10.91 15.50 10.98
N THR A 117 9.76 15.85 10.43
CA THR A 117 8.52 16.17 11.17
C THR A 117 7.45 15.11 10.89
N TRP A 118 7.87 13.86 10.74
CA TRP A 118 7.02 12.76 10.31
C TRP A 118 5.76 12.61 11.16
N SER A 119 5.88 12.75 12.49
CA SER A 119 4.74 12.63 13.40
C SER A 119 3.64 13.66 13.13
N ASP A 120 4.03 14.91 12.84
CA ASP A 120 3.08 15.98 12.58
C ASP A 120 2.43 15.79 11.19
N VAL A 121 3.23 15.43 10.19
CA VAL A 121 2.74 15.14 8.84
C VAL A 121 1.78 13.95 8.86
N TYR A 122 2.10 12.90 9.62
CA TYR A 122 1.25 11.73 9.78
C TYR A 122 -0.07 12.05 10.48
N ALA A 123 -0.04 12.81 11.59
CA ALA A 123 -1.25 13.21 12.30
C ALA A 123 -2.22 13.96 11.38
N ASN A 124 -1.70 14.90 10.58
CA ASN A 124 -2.50 15.65 9.60
C ASN A 124 -3.04 14.74 8.49
N ALA A 125 -2.25 13.76 8.03
CA ALA A 125 -2.67 12.81 6.99
C ALA A 125 -3.80 11.91 7.48
N VAL A 126 -3.69 11.34 8.70
CA VAL A 126 -4.74 10.49 9.30
C VAL A 126 -6.02 11.26 9.58
N GLU A 127 -5.92 12.51 10.07
CA GLU A 127 -7.10 13.36 10.28
C GLU A 127 -7.89 13.54 8.97
N LYS A 128 -7.19 13.76 7.87
CA LYS A 128 -7.78 14.02 6.56
C LYS A 128 -8.23 12.77 5.82
N PHE A 129 -7.51 11.66 5.97
CA PHE A 129 -7.73 10.39 5.27
C PHE A 129 -7.86 9.23 6.27
N SER A 130 -8.77 9.38 7.24
CA SER A 130 -8.99 8.39 8.32
C SER A 130 -9.52 7.04 7.81
N ASP A 131 -10.12 7.01 6.62
CA ASP A 131 -10.65 5.83 5.94
C ASP A 131 -9.68 5.22 4.90
N SER A 132 -8.48 5.80 4.73
CA SER A 132 -7.45 5.26 3.86
C SER A 132 -6.69 4.11 4.52
N PRO A 133 -6.76 2.87 4.00
CA PRO A 133 -5.94 1.77 4.51
C PRO A 133 -4.45 2.09 4.43
N LEU A 134 -3.97 2.67 3.32
CA LEU A 134 -2.57 2.98 3.13
C LEU A 134 -2.04 3.99 4.15
N ILE A 135 -2.74 5.10 4.36
CA ILE A 135 -2.30 6.14 5.31
C ILE A 135 -2.26 5.58 6.74
N ASN A 136 -3.27 4.79 7.13
CA ASN A 136 -3.28 4.14 8.45
C ASN A 136 -2.17 3.09 8.57
N TRP A 137 -1.89 2.33 7.51
CA TRP A 137 -0.84 1.31 7.50
C TRP A 137 0.56 1.89 7.71
N VAL A 138 0.91 2.94 6.97
CA VAL A 138 2.26 3.53 7.02
C VAL A 138 2.59 4.16 8.38
N GLY A 139 1.58 4.45 9.20
CA GLY A 139 1.74 4.96 10.55
C GLY A 139 2.07 3.91 11.61
N ILE A 140 1.94 2.63 11.28
CA ILE A 140 2.23 1.56 12.22
C ILE A 140 3.73 1.33 12.26
N SER A 141 4.38 1.68 13.37
CA SER A 141 5.80 1.39 13.57
C SER A 141 6.06 -0.10 13.73
N GLY A 142 7.22 -0.57 13.27
CA GLY A 142 7.64 -1.96 13.44
C GLY A 142 7.62 -2.38 14.92
N GLY A 143 7.04 -3.55 15.22
CA GLY A 143 6.87 -4.04 16.58
C GLY A 143 5.64 -3.52 17.33
N ASN A 144 4.85 -2.63 16.74
CA ASN A 144 3.58 -2.20 17.31
C ASN A 144 2.46 -3.20 16.98
N TRP A 145 2.45 -4.34 17.68
CA TRP A 145 1.49 -5.43 17.45
C TRP A 145 0.04 -5.01 17.69
N ASP A 146 -0.21 -4.17 18.69
CA ASP A 146 -1.56 -3.64 18.96
C ASP A 146 -2.03 -2.75 17.81
N GLY A 147 -1.13 -1.99 17.18
CA GLY A 147 -1.42 -1.19 16.00
C GLY A 147 -1.84 -2.06 14.80
N TYR A 148 -1.10 -3.15 14.52
CA TYR A 148 -1.48 -4.10 13.47
C TYR A 148 -2.81 -4.80 13.77
N MET A 149 -3.06 -5.18 15.02
CA MET A 149 -4.34 -5.78 15.41
C MET A 149 -5.51 -4.78 15.31
N ALA A 150 -5.30 -3.51 15.64
CA ALA A 150 -6.30 -2.46 15.45
C ALA A 150 -6.57 -2.23 13.96
N PHE A 151 -5.52 -2.16 13.13
CA PHE A 151 -5.64 -2.03 11.68
C PHE A 151 -6.48 -3.17 11.09
N SER A 152 -6.21 -4.43 11.45
CA SER A 152 -6.97 -5.59 10.94
C SER A 152 -8.46 -5.56 11.27
N LYS A 153 -8.86 -4.87 12.33
CA LYS A 153 -10.27 -4.69 12.70
C LYS A 153 -10.94 -3.55 11.93
N ASN A 154 -10.18 -2.47 11.70
CA ASN A 154 -10.69 -1.27 11.02
C ASN A 154 -10.72 -1.46 9.49
N PHE A 155 -9.80 -2.25 8.96
CA PHE A 155 -9.64 -2.53 7.52
C PHE A 155 -9.62 -4.06 7.29
N PRO A 156 -10.78 -4.74 7.42
CA PRO A 156 -10.84 -6.21 7.38
C PRO A 156 -10.40 -6.79 6.03
N ASP A 157 -10.60 -6.07 4.94
CA ASP A 157 -10.21 -6.50 3.59
C ASP A 157 -8.69 -6.46 3.38
N ASN A 158 -7.98 -5.59 4.13
CA ASN A 158 -6.52 -5.48 4.14
C ASN A 158 -5.89 -6.21 5.36
N ALA A 159 -6.69 -6.93 6.15
CA ALA A 159 -6.25 -7.53 7.40
C ALA A 159 -5.13 -8.56 7.25
N SER A 160 -5.05 -9.24 6.10
CA SER A 160 -4.02 -10.26 5.83
C SER A 160 -2.59 -9.72 6.00
N ALA A 161 -2.32 -8.51 5.54
CA ALA A 161 -1.02 -7.87 5.70
C ALA A 161 -0.68 -7.65 7.19
N ALA A 162 -1.62 -7.13 7.97
CA ALA A 162 -1.43 -6.89 9.41
C ALA A 162 -1.21 -8.20 10.18
N LEU A 163 -1.99 -9.24 9.87
CA LEU A 163 -1.86 -10.56 10.50
C LEU A 163 -0.53 -11.23 10.13
N ASN A 164 -0.05 -11.06 8.89
CA ASN A 164 1.27 -11.53 8.47
C ASN A 164 2.38 -10.84 9.26
N MET A 165 2.29 -9.53 9.52
CA MET A 165 3.27 -8.81 10.34
C MET A 165 3.28 -9.31 11.78
N VAL A 166 2.10 -9.58 12.38
CA VAL A 166 1.99 -10.17 13.72
C VAL A 166 2.59 -11.57 13.76
N ALA A 167 2.25 -12.42 12.78
CA ALA A 167 2.79 -13.77 12.68
C ALA A 167 4.31 -13.79 12.50
N TYR A 168 4.84 -12.86 11.69
CA TYR A 168 6.28 -12.68 11.50
C TYR A 168 6.97 -12.33 12.83
N GLY A 169 6.42 -11.38 13.59
CA GLY A 169 6.95 -11.02 14.90
C GLY A 169 7.00 -12.20 15.87
N TYR A 170 5.95 -13.00 15.95
CA TYR A 170 5.93 -14.21 16.79
C TYR A 170 6.94 -15.25 16.31
N ALA A 171 7.10 -15.45 15.01
CA ALA A 171 8.03 -16.44 14.46
C ALA A 171 9.50 -16.09 14.73
N TYR A 172 9.83 -14.81 14.78
CA TYR A 172 11.21 -14.33 14.98
C TYR A 172 11.49 -13.83 16.41
N GLY A 173 10.55 -14.04 17.34
CA GLY A 173 10.78 -13.81 18.79
C GLY A 173 10.93 -12.34 19.19
N GLN A 174 10.29 -11.46 18.45
CA GLN A 174 10.27 -10.02 18.76
C GLN A 174 9.03 -9.62 19.55
#